data_e89b1161912cb972f0f56f5f43bc9d71
#
_entry.id   e89b1161912cb972f0f56f5f43bc9d71
#
_cell.length_a   1.000
_cell.length_b   1.000
_cell.length_c   1.000
_cell.angle_alpha   90.00
_cell.angle_beta   90.00
_cell.angle_gamma   90.00
#
_symmetry.space_group_name_H-M   'P 1'
#
loop_
_entity.id
_entity.type
_entity.pdbx_description
1 polymer ?
#
loop_
_entity_poly.entity_id
_entity_poly.type
_entity_poly.pdbx_seq_one_letter_code
_entity_poly.pdbx_strand_id
1 'polypeptide(L)'
;MDRQQCAIDSINGRSNEIDGWFYPLDMMLIVILDILQKAFNVLGDLCEVGVYDGESLVLFGMLARDNETLLAMDAYPDDYLESARRAVTQFCPWPLSVKFIEGDTALYTATTLRDLFPSKARFLHIDAGHEYHEVLHSLYLLAPHVHPDGIIIMDDYQDREFPGVAAAVLDFCENSQPRQFIPFVSGGNKMYLCSPGIAHRYQTSLICQEAFRDKMRLSRIRDSLVLVAASREPMRSDAILKLMEQDVVEYATEADIQELSRVAKRNAQQTIKAAAARAALGGICGSNEGPHPA
;
A
#
# COMPACT_ATOMS: atom_id res chain seq x y z
N MET A 1 -4.94 18.00 19.91
CA MET A 1 -5.95 17.18 19.22
C MET A 1 -5.27 15.85 18.95
N ASP A 2 -5.91 14.76 19.29
CA ASP A 2 -5.34 13.41 19.07
C ASP A 2 -5.45 13.07 17.58
N ARG A 3 -4.32 12.74 16.93
CA ARG A 3 -4.25 12.37 15.50
C ARG A 3 -5.16 11.20 15.17
N GLN A 4 -5.20 10.22 16.07
CA GLN A 4 -6.03 9.03 15.91
C GLN A 4 -7.52 9.39 15.91
N GLN A 5 -7.94 10.27 16.81
CA GLN A 5 -9.32 10.75 16.84
C GLN A 5 -9.66 11.51 15.54
N CYS A 6 -8.73 12.29 15.01
CA CYS A 6 -8.92 12.98 13.73
C CYS A 6 -9.10 12.00 12.55
N ALA A 7 -8.32 10.91 12.52
CA ALA A 7 -8.47 9.87 11.49
C ALA A 7 -9.85 9.19 11.57
N ILE A 8 -10.36 8.95 12.79
CA ILE A 8 -11.71 8.40 13.00
C ILE A 8 -12.78 9.39 12.56
N ASP A 9 -12.62 10.67 12.88
CA ASP A 9 -13.55 11.72 12.48
C ASP A 9 -13.59 11.86 10.95
N SER A 10 -12.45 11.65 10.26
CA SER A 10 -12.40 11.60 8.80
C SER A 10 -13.23 10.45 8.25
N ILE A 11 -13.07 9.24 8.79
CA ILE A 11 -13.87 8.07 8.41
C ILE A 11 -15.37 8.32 8.62
N ASN A 12 -15.73 9.10 9.63
CA ASN A 12 -17.12 9.47 9.94
C ASN A 12 -17.66 10.62 9.07
N GLY A 13 -16.93 11.05 8.06
CA GLY A 13 -17.38 12.01 7.07
C GLY A 13 -16.85 13.43 7.25
N ARG A 14 -15.87 13.66 8.14
CA ARG A 14 -15.22 14.97 8.23
C ARG A 14 -14.42 15.32 6.98
N SER A 15 -13.87 14.30 6.30
CA SER A 15 -13.18 14.47 5.03
C SER A 15 -14.11 14.81 3.86
N ASN A 16 -15.45 14.62 3.99
CA ASN A 16 -16.43 15.00 2.96
C ASN A 16 -16.44 16.52 2.66
N GLU A 17 -15.69 17.32 3.41
CA GLU A 17 -15.44 18.75 3.09
C GLU A 17 -14.38 18.92 1.99
N ILE A 18 -13.62 17.85 1.66
CA ILE A 18 -12.61 17.80 0.59
C ILE A 18 -13.22 17.01 -0.56
N ASP A 19 -13.10 17.51 -1.78
CA ASP A 19 -13.57 16.79 -2.96
C ASP A 19 -12.69 15.55 -3.21
N GLY A 20 -13.33 14.39 -3.45
CA GLY A 20 -12.62 13.13 -3.63
C GLY A 20 -13.53 11.91 -3.61
N TRP A 21 -12.94 10.74 -3.86
CA TRP A 21 -13.64 9.44 -3.93
C TRP A 21 -13.01 8.38 -3.03
N PHE A 22 -12.81 8.71 -1.76
CA PHE A 22 -12.16 7.81 -0.82
C PHE A 22 -13.17 7.03 0.02
N TYR A 23 -13.32 5.76 -0.25
CA TYR A 23 -14.31 4.91 0.42
C TYR A 23 -14.00 4.72 1.91
N PRO A 24 -14.99 4.86 2.83
CA PRO A 24 -14.80 4.66 4.26
C PRO A 24 -14.19 3.31 4.64
N LEU A 25 -14.48 2.25 3.88
CA LEU A 25 -13.90 0.93 4.09
C LEU A 25 -12.38 0.93 3.88
N ASP A 26 -11.90 1.62 2.85
CA ASP A 26 -10.46 1.72 2.59
C ASP A 26 -9.76 2.62 3.60
N MET A 27 -10.39 3.74 4.00
CA MET A 27 -9.87 4.56 5.10
C MET A 27 -9.65 3.74 6.36
N MET A 28 -10.62 2.89 6.71
CA MET A 28 -10.54 2.01 7.88
C MET A 28 -9.45 0.97 7.76
N LEU A 29 -9.32 0.32 6.60
CA LEU A 29 -8.26 -0.65 6.34
C LEU A 29 -6.89 0.00 6.50
N ILE A 30 -6.70 1.20 5.96
CA ILE A 30 -5.43 1.94 6.07
C ILE A 30 -5.12 2.29 7.53
N VAL A 31 -6.10 2.78 8.30
CA VAL A 31 -5.91 3.08 9.74
C VAL A 31 -5.50 1.83 10.51
N ILE A 32 -6.14 0.70 10.27
CA ILE A 32 -5.81 -0.54 10.98
C ILE A 32 -4.47 -1.09 10.54
N LEU A 33 -4.14 -1.01 9.26
CA LEU A 33 -2.82 -1.40 8.76
C LEU A 33 -1.72 -0.50 9.34
N ASP A 34 -1.98 0.79 9.59
CA ASP A 34 -1.06 1.66 10.33
C ASP A 34 -0.84 1.20 11.78
N ILE A 35 -1.92 0.86 12.48
CA ILE A 35 -1.84 0.29 13.84
C ILE A 35 -1.00 -0.99 13.84
N LEU A 36 -1.22 -1.88 12.88
CA LEU A 36 -0.44 -3.11 12.74
C LEU A 36 1.03 -2.82 12.40
N GLN A 37 1.32 -1.88 11.51
CA GLN A 37 2.68 -1.45 11.21
C GLN A 37 3.39 -0.92 12.46
N LYS A 38 2.69 -0.16 13.30
CA LYS A 38 3.21 0.32 14.57
C LYS A 38 3.54 -0.85 15.51
N ALA A 39 2.62 -1.81 15.66
CA ALA A 39 2.83 -3.02 16.46
C ALA A 39 3.97 -3.92 15.92
N PHE A 40 4.19 -3.92 14.60
CA PHE A 40 5.25 -4.69 13.94
C PHE A 40 6.58 -3.93 13.87
N ASN A 41 6.63 -2.70 14.38
CA ASN A 41 7.79 -1.81 14.31
C ASN A 41 8.24 -1.52 12.87
N VAL A 42 7.28 -1.40 11.94
CA VAL A 42 7.55 -0.98 10.56
C VAL A 42 7.66 0.54 10.55
N LEU A 43 8.84 1.05 10.21
CA LEU A 43 9.16 2.47 10.17
C LEU A 43 9.43 2.90 8.72
N GLY A 44 9.15 4.16 8.41
CA GLY A 44 9.41 4.72 7.09
C GLY A 44 8.46 5.85 6.74
N ASP A 45 8.75 6.50 5.63
CA ASP A 45 7.94 7.60 5.12
C ASP A 45 6.59 7.10 4.56
N LEU A 46 5.70 8.05 4.27
CA LEU A 46 4.48 7.79 3.53
C LEU A 46 4.58 8.48 2.16
N CYS A 47 4.04 7.86 1.14
CA CYS A 47 4.02 8.43 -0.20
C CYS A 47 2.65 8.25 -0.84
N GLU A 48 2.15 9.31 -1.43
CA GLU A 48 0.98 9.31 -2.28
C GLU A 48 1.34 9.82 -3.67
N VAL A 49 0.86 9.13 -4.68
CA VAL A 49 1.02 9.47 -6.10
C VAL A 49 -0.37 9.56 -6.72
N GLY A 50 -0.71 10.75 -7.20
CA GLY A 50 -2.09 11.15 -7.47
C GLY A 50 -2.74 11.69 -6.20
N VAL A 51 -2.81 13.00 -6.07
CA VAL A 51 -3.23 13.67 -4.83
C VAL A 51 -4.58 14.36 -4.98
N TYR A 52 -4.87 14.88 -6.18
CA TYR A 52 -6.08 15.65 -6.45
C TYR A 52 -6.27 16.76 -5.41
N ASP A 53 -7.46 16.90 -4.80
CA ASP A 53 -7.76 17.89 -3.75
C ASP A 53 -7.25 17.49 -2.35
N GLY A 54 -6.71 16.26 -2.19
CA GLY A 54 -6.00 15.83 -0.98
C GLY A 54 -6.84 15.10 0.07
N GLU A 55 -7.98 14.50 -0.29
CA GLU A 55 -8.82 13.76 0.68
C GLU A 55 -8.03 12.60 1.32
N SER A 56 -7.40 11.77 0.52
CA SER A 56 -6.56 10.65 0.98
C SER A 56 -5.25 11.15 1.62
N LEU A 57 -4.65 12.22 1.07
CA LEU A 57 -3.44 12.82 1.62
C LEU A 57 -3.63 13.27 3.07
N VAL A 58 -4.78 13.81 3.40
CA VAL A 58 -5.14 14.22 4.77
C VAL A 58 -5.15 13.01 5.70
N LEU A 59 -5.70 11.87 5.29
CA LEU A 59 -5.66 10.65 6.10
C LEU A 59 -4.21 10.21 6.35
N PHE A 60 -3.37 10.17 5.31
CA PHE A 60 -1.95 9.85 5.49
C PHE A 60 -1.24 10.87 6.39
N GLY A 61 -1.59 12.15 6.31
CA GLY A 61 -1.10 13.18 7.22
C GLY A 61 -1.47 12.94 8.69
N MET A 62 -2.66 12.41 8.95
CA MET A 62 -3.09 12.01 10.30
C MET A 62 -2.34 10.78 10.82
N LEU A 63 -1.93 9.88 9.93
CA LEU A 63 -1.20 8.66 10.27
C LEU A 63 0.32 8.86 10.32
N ALA A 64 0.86 9.93 9.74
CA ALA A 64 2.29 10.22 9.76
C ALA A 64 2.81 10.44 11.18
N ARG A 65 3.93 9.82 11.52
CA ARG A 65 4.59 9.93 12.83
C ARG A 65 5.57 11.11 12.84
N ASP A 66 6.03 11.53 14.01
CA ASP A 66 6.81 12.76 14.18
C ASP A 66 8.11 12.83 13.34
N ASN A 67 8.71 11.70 13.03
CA ASN A 67 9.95 11.61 12.25
C ASN A 67 9.74 11.10 10.81
N GLU A 68 8.51 11.04 10.35
CA GLU A 68 8.18 10.58 9.01
C GLU A 68 7.87 11.77 8.11
N THR A 69 8.18 11.63 6.83
CA THR A 69 7.82 12.58 5.78
C THR A 69 6.68 12.01 4.95
N LEU A 70 5.68 12.83 4.66
CA LEU A 70 4.64 12.54 3.69
C LEU A 70 5.05 13.14 2.34
N LEU A 71 5.30 12.28 1.36
CA LEU A 71 5.59 12.66 -0.02
C LEU A 71 4.26 12.71 -0.78
N ALA A 72 3.92 13.87 -1.32
CA ALA A 72 2.71 14.11 -2.10
C ALA A 72 3.11 14.42 -3.55
N MET A 73 2.97 13.45 -4.43
CA MET A 73 3.44 13.50 -5.83
C MET A 73 2.24 13.56 -6.77
N ASP A 74 2.17 14.59 -7.59
CA ASP A 74 1.10 14.76 -8.58
C ASP A 74 1.58 15.70 -9.69
N ALA A 75 0.96 15.65 -10.85
CA ALA A 75 1.12 16.67 -11.88
C ALA A 75 0.51 18.01 -11.47
N TYR A 76 -0.40 18.00 -10.51
CA TYR A 76 -1.13 19.14 -9.98
C TYR A 76 -1.69 20.06 -11.05
N PRO A 77 -2.50 19.55 -11.98
CA PRO A 77 -3.14 20.42 -12.93
C PRO A 77 -4.05 21.41 -12.20
N ASP A 78 -4.25 22.57 -12.79
CA ASP A 78 -5.07 23.66 -12.24
C ASP A 78 -4.60 24.14 -10.85
N ASP A 79 -5.47 24.18 -9.85
CA ASP A 79 -5.19 24.66 -8.50
C ASP A 79 -5.15 23.53 -7.44
N TYR A 80 -5.02 22.28 -7.87
CA TYR A 80 -5.02 21.11 -6.95
C TYR A 80 -3.88 21.15 -5.93
N LEU A 81 -2.70 21.66 -6.29
CA LEU A 81 -1.61 21.83 -5.33
C LEU A 81 -2.02 22.73 -4.15
N GLU A 82 -2.67 23.85 -4.44
CA GLU A 82 -3.11 24.78 -3.40
C GLU A 82 -4.30 24.22 -2.61
N SER A 83 -5.19 23.46 -3.26
CA SER A 83 -6.26 22.73 -2.60
C SER A 83 -5.72 21.70 -1.62
N ALA A 84 -4.81 20.83 -2.05
CA ALA A 84 -4.17 19.82 -1.20
C ALA A 84 -3.40 20.46 -0.03
N ARG A 85 -2.69 21.57 -0.25
CA ARG A 85 -2.01 22.33 0.83
C ARG A 85 -2.99 22.88 1.84
N ARG A 86 -4.11 23.47 1.39
CA ARG A 86 -5.18 23.95 2.27
C ARG A 86 -5.78 22.82 3.08
N ALA A 87 -6.10 21.69 2.44
CA ALA A 87 -6.66 20.51 3.09
C ALA A 87 -5.74 20.00 4.21
N VAL A 88 -4.45 19.79 3.94
CA VAL A 88 -3.49 19.38 4.96
C VAL A 88 -3.40 20.40 6.10
N THR A 89 -3.34 21.69 5.80
CA THR A 89 -3.25 22.74 6.82
C THR A 89 -4.50 22.78 7.72
N GLN A 90 -5.67 22.59 7.14
CA GLN A 90 -6.95 22.65 7.85
C GLN A 90 -7.16 21.41 8.73
N PHE A 91 -6.87 20.23 8.20
CA PHE A 91 -7.22 18.96 8.84
C PHE A 91 -6.08 18.32 9.65
N CYS A 92 -4.83 18.73 9.43
CA CYS A 92 -3.65 18.27 10.16
C CYS A 92 -2.98 19.44 10.93
N PRO A 93 -3.61 20.00 11.98
CA PRO A 93 -3.14 21.19 12.67
C PRO A 93 -1.97 20.94 13.64
N TRP A 94 -1.09 20.01 13.33
CA TRP A 94 0.14 19.69 14.08
C TRP A 94 1.36 19.80 13.16
N PRO A 95 2.58 19.84 13.72
CA PRO A 95 3.77 19.77 12.89
C PRO A 95 3.81 18.49 12.05
N LEU A 96 3.83 18.67 10.73
CA LEU A 96 3.86 17.58 9.75
C LEU A 96 4.87 17.93 8.66
N SER A 97 5.79 17.01 8.39
CA SER A 97 6.71 17.13 7.26
C SER A 97 6.02 16.66 5.98
N VAL A 98 5.55 17.59 5.15
CA VAL A 98 4.99 17.27 3.83
C VAL A 98 5.88 17.84 2.73
N LYS A 99 6.21 17.00 1.75
CA LYS A 99 6.90 17.42 0.53
C LYS A 99 5.95 17.26 -0.65
N PHE A 100 5.49 18.37 -1.19
CA PHE A 100 4.73 18.40 -2.44
C PHE A 100 5.72 18.37 -3.62
N ILE A 101 5.54 17.40 -4.50
CA ILE A 101 6.42 17.15 -5.64
C ILE A 101 5.56 17.21 -6.89
N GLU A 102 5.72 18.32 -7.62
CA GLU A 102 5.02 18.55 -8.88
C GLU A 102 5.73 17.84 -10.02
N GLY A 103 5.04 17.00 -10.75
CA GLY A 103 5.53 16.32 -11.93
C GLY A 103 4.75 15.07 -12.30
N ASP A 104 4.84 14.71 -13.56
CA ASP A 104 4.28 13.47 -14.08
C ASP A 104 5.22 12.30 -13.73
N THR A 105 4.67 11.26 -13.11
CA THR A 105 5.44 10.05 -12.75
C THR A 105 6.07 9.36 -13.96
N ALA A 106 5.48 9.50 -15.15
CA ALA A 106 6.05 8.98 -16.39
C ALA A 106 7.42 9.61 -16.75
N LEU A 107 7.72 10.78 -16.19
CA LEU A 107 8.98 11.51 -16.43
C LEU A 107 10.07 11.20 -15.39
N TYR A 108 9.73 10.54 -14.29
CA TYR A 108 10.69 10.22 -13.26
C TYR A 108 11.58 9.03 -13.67
N THR A 109 12.84 9.12 -13.26
CA THR A 109 13.82 8.05 -13.39
C THR A 109 14.17 7.47 -12.02
N ALA A 110 14.78 6.29 -11.99
CA ALA A 110 15.28 5.70 -10.76
C ALA A 110 16.30 6.61 -10.03
N THR A 111 17.01 7.46 -10.76
CA THR A 111 17.96 8.42 -10.17
C THR A 111 17.23 9.56 -9.48
N THR A 112 16.23 10.15 -10.14
CA THR A 112 15.42 11.25 -9.58
C THR A 112 14.71 10.79 -8.31
N LEU A 113 14.15 9.58 -8.33
CA LEU A 113 13.42 9.03 -7.17
C LEU A 113 14.33 8.72 -5.98
N ARG A 114 15.59 8.32 -6.21
CA ARG A 114 16.53 8.07 -5.11
C ARG A 114 16.72 9.29 -4.21
N ASP A 115 16.75 10.48 -4.81
CA ASP A 115 16.90 11.73 -4.06
C ASP A 115 15.60 12.17 -3.38
N LEU A 116 14.46 11.77 -3.92
CA LEU A 116 13.14 12.05 -3.34
C LEU A 116 12.80 11.14 -2.15
N PHE A 117 13.32 9.90 -2.16
CA PHE A 117 13.10 8.90 -1.10
C PHE A 117 14.37 8.67 -0.26
N PRO A 118 14.69 9.58 0.68
CA PRO A 118 15.82 9.37 1.59
C PRO A 118 15.60 8.19 2.53
N SER A 119 14.33 7.90 2.84
CA SER A 119 13.88 6.74 3.60
C SER A 119 12.96 5.88 2.74
N LYS A 120 12.80 4.60 3.10
CA LYS A 120 11.83 3.73 2.47
C LYS A 120 10.42 4.08 2.93
N ALA A 121 9.46 4.06 2.01
CA ALA A 121 8.06 4.28 2.34
C ALA A 121 7.44 3.04 3.00
N ARG A 122 6.80 3.21 4.16
CA ARG A 122 6.00 2.14 4.79
C ARG A 122 4.59 2.03 4.21
N PHE A 123 4.07 3.13 3.65
CA PHE A 123 2.91 3.17 2.78
C PHE A 123 3.26 3.88 1.48
N LEU A 124 2.91 3.27 0.37
CA LEU A 124 2.91 3.85 -0.96
C LEU A 124 1.49 3.71 -1.53
N HIS A 125 0.75 4.81 -1.62
CA HIS A 125 -0.56 4.88 -2.28
C HIS A 125 -0.37 5.35 -3.71
N ILE A 126 -0.88 4.62 -4.68
CA ILE A 126 -0.81 4.96 -6.11
C ILE A 126 -2.24 5.10 -6.62
N ASP A 127 -2.56 6.32 -7.02
CA ASP A 127 -3.85 6.76 -7.55
C ASP A 127 -3.60 7.73 -8.72
N ALA A 128 -2.74 7.34 -9.65
CA ALA A 128 -2.37 8.18 -10.79
C ALA A 128 -2.18 7.33 -12.03
N GLY A 129 -2.81 7.77 -13.12
CA GLY A 129 -2.85 7.03 -14.37
C GLY A 129 -3.67 5.75 -14.24
N HIS A 130 -4.63 5.52 -15.12
CA HIS A 130 -5.55 4.40 -15.04
C HIS A 130 -5.37 3.41 -16.21
N GLU A 131 -4.45 3.74 -17.12
CA GLU A 131 -4.11 2.85 -18.22
C GLU A 131 -3.11 1.77 -17.78
N TYR A 132 -3.23 0.56 -18.33
CA TYR A 132 -2.39 -0.58 -17.98
C TYR A 132 -0.90 -0.26 -17.92
N HIS A 133 -0.38 0.44 -18.92
CA HIS A 133 1.06 0.73 -19.02
C HIS A 133 1.53 1.79 -18.03
N GLU A 134 0.67 2.76 -17.67
CA GLU A 134 0.96 3.81 -16.68
C GLU A 134 1.05 3.22 -15.27
N VAL A 135 0.06 2.40 -14.91
CA VAL A 135 0.03 1.67 -13.63
C VAL A 135 1.22 0.75 -13.49
N LEU A 136 1.52 -0.03 -14.53
CA LEU A 136 2.63 -0.97 -14.52
C LEU A 136 3.97 -0.24 -14.40
N HIS A 137 4.14 0.89 -15.10
CA HIS A 137 5.32 1.74 -15.00
C HIS A 137 5.50 2.28 -13.58
N SER A 138 4.44 2.87 -13.01
CA SER A 138 4.46 3.42 -11.66
C SER A 138 4.83 2.35 -10.62
N LEU A 139 4.27 1.14 -10.73
CA LEU A 139 4.61 0.03 -9.84
C LEU A 139 6.08 -0.37 -9.93
N TYR A 140 6.63 -0.55 -11.13
CA TYR A 140 8.06 -0.91 -11.29
C TYR A 140 9.00 0.20 -10.85
N LEU A 141 8.60 1.45 -11.04
CA LEU A 141 9.39 2.61 -10.69
C LEU A 141 9.44 2.86 -9.18
N LEU A 142 8.31 2.72 -8.49
CA LEU A 142 8.15 3.12 -7.09
C LEU A 142 8.32 1.97 -6.08
N ALA A 143 7.98 0.74 -6.44
CA ALA A 143 8.10 -0.41 -5.55
C ALA A 143 9.51 -0.61 -4.93
N PRO A 144 10.62 -0.31 -5.62
CA PRO A 144 11.96 -0.37 -5.02
C PRO A 144 12.16 0.58 -3.83
N HIS A 145 11.31 1.59 -3.67
CA HIS A 145 11.36 2.59 -2.59
C HIS A 145 10.48 2.23 -1.39
N VAL A 146 9.74 1.12 -1.45
CA VAL A 146 8.92 0.63 -0.34
C VAL A 146 9.75 -0.16 0.66
N HIS A 147 9.43 0.00 1.95
CA HIS A 147 10.03 -0.78 3.04
C HIS A 147 9.75 -2.29 2.82
N PRO A 148 10.69 -3.21 3.16
CA PRO A 148 10.47 -4.64 2.98
C PRO A 148 9.17 -5.18 3.59
N ASP A 149 8.72 -4.60 4.71
CA ASP A 149 7.46 -4.92 5.37
C ASP A 149 6.39 -3.83 5.14
N GLY A 150 6.62 -2.92 4.20
CA GLY A 150 5.69 -1.87 3.81
C GLY A 150 4.57 -2.37 2.91
N ILE A 151 3.65 -1.48 2.61
CA ILE A 151 2.43 -1.77 1.86
C ILE A 151 2.34 -0.82 0.67
N ILE A 152 2.06 -1.38 -0.52
CA ILE A 152 1.61 -0.64 -1.69
C ILE A 152 0.09 -0.73 -1.73
N ILE A 153 -0.57 0.40 -1.91
CA ILE A 153 -2.02 0.53 -2.03
C ILE A 153 -2.29 1.01 -3.46
N MET A 154 -3.00 0.19 -4.22
CA MET A 154 -3.41 0.53 -5.59
C MET A 154 -4.86 0.92 -5.60
N ASP A 155 -5.14 2.14 -6.03
CA ASP A 155 -6.51 2.59 -6.25
C ASP A 155 -7.12 2.01 -7.53
N ASP A 156 -8.41 2.17 -7.68
CA ASP A 156 -9.20 1.77 -8.85
C ASP A 156 -9.07 0.29 -9.28
N TYR A 157 -8.57 -0.55 -8.38
CA TYR A 157 -8.39 -1.97 -8.69
C TYR A 157 -9.71 -2.69 -9.03
N GLN A 158 -10.82 -2.24 -8.44
CA GLN A 158 -12.14 -2.82 -8.68
C GLN A 158 -13.03 -1.93 -9.56
N ASP A 159 -12.48 -0.85 -10.10
CA ASP A 159 -13.23 0.03 -10.95
C ASP A 159 -13.50 -0.61 -12.33
N ARG A 160 -14.76 -0.44 -12.79
CA ARG A 160 -15.19 -1.01 -14.06
C ARG A 160 -14.76 -0.16 -15.26
N GLU A 161 -14.51 1.11 -15.04
CA GLU A 161 -14.08 2.04 -16.08
C GLU A 161 -12.59 1.90 -16.36
N PHE A 162 -11.82 1.38 -15.37
CA PHE A 162 -10.37 1.26 -15.43
C PHE A 162 -9.86 -0.20 -15.34
N PRO A 163 -10.29 -1.11 -16.23
CA PRO A 163 -9.93 -2.53 -16.17
C PRO A 163 -8.43 -2.78 -16.34
N GLY A 164 -7.70 -1.80 -16.88
CA GLY A 164 -6.23 -1.85 -17.04
C GLY A 164 -5.49 -1.90 -15.71
N VAL A 165 -6.03 -1.27 -14.66
CA VAL A 165 -5.42 -1.22 -13.33
C VAL A 165 -5.28 -2.63 -12.74
N ALA A 166 -6.37 -3.40 -12.70
CA ALA A 166 -6.34 -4.76 -12.17
C ALA A 166 -5.38 -5.66 -12.95
N ALA A 167 -5.35 -5.55 -14.27
CA ALA A 167 -4.45 -6.32 -15.12
C ALA A 167 -2.97 -6.00 -14.82
N ALA A 168 -2.63 -4.71 -14.74
CA ALA A 168 -1.27 -4.24 -14.45
C ALA A 168 -0.78 -4.71 -13.07
N VAL A 169 -1.61 -4.59 -12.04
CA VAL A 169 -1.30 -5.04 -10.67
C VAL A 169 -0.98 -6.54 -10.65
N LEU A 170 -1.79 -7.35 -11.31
CA LEU A 170 -1.58 -8.80 -11.34
C LEU A 170 -0.32 -9.18 -12.10
N ASP A 171 -0.06 -8.53 -13.23
CA ASP A 171 1.14 -8.79 -14.02
C ASP A 171 2.40 -8.30 -13.30
N PHE A 172 2.37 -7.17 -12.60
CA PHE A 172 3.45 -6.74 -11.72
C PHE A 172 3.78 -7.79 -10.66
N CYS A 173 2.76 -8.29 -9.96
CA CYS A 173 2.95 -9.30 -8.92
C CYS A 173 3.52 -10.62 -9.45
N GLU A 174 3.23 -10.99 -10.70
CA GLU A 174 3.75 -12.23 -11.29
C GLU A 174 5.12 -12.10 -11.92
N ASN A 175 5.33 -10.99 -12.64
CA ASN A 175 6.53 -10.80 -13.44
C ASN A 175 7.71 -10.23 -12.66
N SER A 176 7.48 -9.70 -11.45
CA SER A 176 8.56 -9.31 -10.54
C SER A 176 9.37 -10.53 -10.10
N GLN A 177 10.63 -10.60 -10.51
CA GLN A 177 11.51 -11.73 -10.16
C GLN A 177 12.76 -11.24 -9.43
N PRO A 178 13.01 -11.66 -8.17
CA PRO A 178 12.15 -12.51 -7.34
C PRO A 178 10.83 -11.79 -7.03
N ARG A 179 9.79 -12.55 -6.75
CA ARG A 179 8.47 -12.02 -6.40
C ARG A 179 8.57 -11.18 -5.13
N GLN A 180 8.54 -9.86 -5.30
CA GLN A 180 8.74 -8.92 -4.21
C GLN A 180 7.43 -8.56 -3.50
N PHE A 181 6.33 -8.49 -4.24
CA PHE A 181 5.01 -8.13 -3.74
C PHE A 181 3.95 -9.14 -4.17
N ILE A 182 2.97 -9.35 -3.30
CA ILE A 182 1.78 -10.16 -3.55
C ILE A 182 0.54 -9.40 -3.08
N PRO A 183 -0.62 -9.58 -3.70
CA PRO A 183 -1.88 -9.11 -3.16
C PRO A 183 -2.20 -9.88 -1.87
N PHE A 184 -2.58 -9.17 -0.80
CA PHE A 184 -2.91 -9.78 0.49
C PHE A 184 -4.26 -9.34 1.07
N VAL A 185 -4.72 -8.13 0.72
CA VAL A 185 -6.04 -7.59 1.11
C VAL A 185 -6.65 -6.90 -0.12
N SER A 186 -7.95 -6.98 -0.26
CA SER A 186 -8.76 -6.20 -1.20
C SER A 186 -9.96 -5.63 -0.46
N GLY A 187 -10.19 -4.34 -0.58
CA GLY A 187 -11.30 -3.65 0.06
C GLY A 187 -11.75 -2.43 -0.73
N GLY A 188 -13.01 -2.04 -0.56
CA GLY A 188 -13.56 -0.89 -1.25
C GLY A 188 -13.27 -0.92 -2.74
N ASN A 189 -12.43 0.00 -3.20
CA ASN A 189 -11.92 0.07 -4.56
C ASN A 189 -10.43 -0.32 -4.70
N LYS A 190 -9.76 -0.65 -3.61
CA LYS A 190 -8.29 -0.77 -3.56
C LYS A 190 -7.79 -2.20 -3.43
N MET A 191 -6.58 -2.42 -3.95
CA MET A 191 -5.78 -3.62 -3.72
C MET A 191 -4.54 -3.27 -2.91
N TYR A 192 -4.30 -4.04 -1.85
CA TYR A 192 -3.17 -3.87 -0.95
C TYR A 192 -2.13 -4.96 -1.23
N LEU A 193 -0.90 -4.54 -1.50
CA LEU A 193 0.23 -5.42 -1.80
C LEU A 193 1.28 -5.31 -0.70
N CYS A 194 1.88 -6.43 -0.33
CA CYS A 194 3.04 -6.46 0.57
C CYS A 194 4.00 -7.58 0.17
N SER A 195 5.15 -7.65 0.85
CA SER A 195 6.07 -8.75 0.59
C SER A 195 5.49 -10.10 1.04
N PRO A 196 5.85 -11.21 0.36
CA PRO A 196 5.36 -12.55 0.72
C PRO A 196 5.69 -12.94 2.16
N GLY A 197 6.77 -12.41 2.72
CA GLY A 197 7.24 -12.74 4.07
C GLY A 197 6.35 -12.23 5.18
N ILE A 198 5.72 -11.06 4.99
CA ILE A 198 4.88 -10.41 6.01
C ILE A 198 3.38 -10.61 5.79
N ALA A 199 2.96 -11.00 4.59
CA ALA A 199 1.56 -11.07 4.20
C ALA A 199 0.68 -11.83 5.19
N HIS A 200 1.12 -13.02 5.61
CA HIS A 200 0.33 -13.84 6.54
C HIS A 200 0.17 -13.16 7.90
N ARG A 201 1.17 -12.38 8.36
CA ARG A 201 1.10 -11.69 9.64
C ARG A 201 0.05 -10.58 9.61
N TYR A 202 0.02 -9.78 8.54
CA TYR A 202 -1.05 -8.80 8.33
C TYR A 202 -2.42 -9.47 8.25
N GLN A 203 -2.54 -10.53 7.43
CA GLN A 203 -3.81 -11.23 7.23
C GLN A 203 -4.34 -11.84 8.52
N THR A 204 -3.51 -12.55 9.29
CA THR A 204 -3.88 -13.13 10.57
C THR A 204 -4.34 -12.07 11.55
N SER A 205 -3.59 -10.98 11.66
CA SER A 205 -3.95 -9.88 12.56
C SER A 205 -5.25 -9.19 12.16
N LEU A 206 -5.53 -9.05 10.86
CA LEU A 206 -6.81 -8.47 10.37
C LEU A 206 -8.00 -9.38 10.68
N ILE A 207 -7.91 -10.69 10.43
CA ILE A 207 -8.99 -11.66 10.72
C ILE A 207 -9.28 -11.71 12.22
N CYS A 208 -8.27 -11.52 13.05
CA CYS A 208 -8.39 -11.54 14.50
C CYS A 208 -9.17 -10.35 15.05
N GLN A 209 -9.28 -9.27 14.30
CA GLN A 209 -10.04 -8.12 14.75
C GLN A 209 -11.54 -8.40 14.71
N GLU A 210 -12.22 -8.27 15.82
CA GLU A 210 -13.66 -8.50 15.94
C GLU A 210 -14.46 -7.69 14.90
N ALA A 211 -14.01 -6.46 14.62
CA ALA A 211 -14.60 -5.58 13.64
C ALA A 211 -14.62 -6.15 12.21
N PHE A 212 -13.67 -7.04 11.88
CA PHE A 212 -13.50 -7.59 10.54
C PHE A 212 -13.88 -9.06 10.40
N ARG A 213 -13.96 -9.81 11.50
CA ARG A 213 -14.14 -11.27 11.49
C ARG A 213 -15.26 -11.74 10.56
N ASP A 214 -16.42 -11.09 10.63
CA ASP A 214 -17.60 -11.46 9.84
C ASP A 214 -17.70 -10.70 8.51
N LYS A 215 -16.76 -9.78 8.24
CA LYS A 215 -16.78 -8.90 7.07
C LYS A 215 -15.69 -9.23 6.07
N MET A 216 -14.74 -10.07 6.45
CA MET A 216 -13.67 -10.54 5.58
C MET A 216 -13.86 -12.00 5.22
N ARG A 217 -13.56 -12.32 3.99
CA ARG A 217 -13.49 -13.69 3.50
C ARG A 217 -12.15 -13.94 2.84
N LEU A 218 -11.66 -15.16 2.97
CA LEU A 218 -10.49 -15.62 2.21
C LEU A 218 -10.89 -15.93 0.77
N SER A 219 -10.12 -15.41 -0.15
CA SER A 219 -10.23 -15.69 -1.58
C SER A 219 -8.85 -15.98 -2.14
N ARG A 220 -8.79 -16.45 -3.39
CA ARG A 220 -7.54 -16.67 -4.11
C ARG A 220 -7.51 -15.80 -5.35
N ILE A 221 -6.39 -15.14 -5.54
CA ILE A 221 -6.03 -14.50 -6.79
C ILE A 221 -4.76 -15.17 -7.26
N ARG A 222 -4.87 -16.00 -8.32
CA ARG A 222 -3.76 -16.84 -8.78
C ARG A 222 -3.18 -17.66 -7.61
N ASP A 223 -1.92 -17.47 -7.27
CA ASP A 223 -1.23 -18.19 -6.19
C ASP A 223 -1.31 -17.50 -4.83
N SER A 224 -1.85 -16.30 -4.77
CA SER A 224 -1.94 -15.53 -3.54
C SER A 224 -3.27 -15.77 -2.82
N LEU A 225 -3.20 -15.90 -1.50
CA LEU A 225 -4.37 -15.84 -0.64
C LEU A 225 -4.64 -14.36 -0.33
N VAL A 226 -5.88 -13.93 -0.49
CA VAL A 226 -6.28 -12.53 -0.33
C VAL A 226 -7.48 -12.47 0.61
N LEU A 227 -7.39 -11.59 1.60
CA LEU A 227 -8.54 -11.21 2.40
C LEU A 227 -9.37 -10.19 1.63
N VAL A 228 -10.63 -10.51 1.37
CA VAL A 228 -11.56 -9.62 0.70
C VAL A 228 -12.53 -9.06 1.73
N ALA A 229 -12.47 -7.75 1.95
CA ALA A 229 -13.46 -7.04 2.73
C ALA A 229 -14.73 -6.87 1.89
N ALA A 230 -15.77 -7.63 2.21
CA ALA A 230 -16.99 -7.75 1.40
C ALA A 230 -18.19 -7.01 2.01
N SER A 231 -18.00 -6.18 3.02
CA SER A 231 -19.10 -5.48 3.68
C SER A 231 -19.66 -4.38 2.79
N ARG A 232 -20.96 -4.42 2.54
CA ARG A 232 -21.72 -3.32 1.94
C ARG A 232 -22.27 -2.34 2.98
N GLU A 233 -22.13 -2.65 4.26
CA GLU A 233 -22.53 -1.77 5.34
C GLU A 233 -21.32 -1.00 5.85
N PRO A 234 -21.47 0.31 6.14
CA PRO A 234 -20.40 1.06 6.77
C PRO A 234 -20.02 0.38 8.09
N MET A 235 -18.75 0.17 8.30
CA MET A 235 -18.26 -0.30 9.59
C MET A 235 -18.48 0.81 10.62
N ARG A 236 -18.83 0.44 11.83
CA ARG A 236 -19.11 1.42 12.89
C ARG A 236 -17.78 1.93 13.45
N SER A 237 -17.64 3.23 13.54
CA SER A 237 -16.47 3.91 14.07
C SER A 237 -16.11 3.53 15.50
N ASP A 238 -17.13 3.15 16.33
CA ASP A 238 -16.90 2.63 17.67
C ASP A 238 -16.13 1.30 17.69
N ALA A 239 -16.19 0.53 16.62
CA ALA A 239 -15.37 -0.68 16.46
C ALA A 239 -13.88 -0.35 16.24
N ILE A 240 -13.58 0.74 15.55
CA ILE A 240 -12.19 1.19 15.34
C ILE A 240 -11.60 1.73 16.65
N LEU A 241 -12.37 2.54 17.39
CA LEU A 241 -11.94 3.03 18.70
C LEU A 241 -11.56 1.88 19.64
N LYS A 242 -12.36 0.82 19.68
CA LYS A 242 -12.04 -0.38 20.45
C LYS A 242 -10.76 -1.08 20.00
N LEU A 243 -10.47 -1.06 18.68
CA LEU A 243 -9.25 -1.64 18.14
C LEU A 243 -8.00 -0.87 18.56
N MET A 244 -8.12 0.45 18.68
CA MET A 244 -7.02 1.31 19.12
C MET A 244 -6.70 1.15 20.61
N GLU A 245 -7.68 0.74 21.40
CA GLU A 245 -7.55 0.51 22.86
C GLU A 245 -7.09 -0.91 23.21
N GLN A 246 -7.12 -1.85 22.26
CA GLN A 246 -6.79 -3.26 22.50
C GLN A 246 -5.40 -3.61 21.97
N ASP A 247 -4.66 -4.39 22.74
CA ASP A 247 -3.52 -5.13 22.19
C ASP A 247 -4.02 -6.04 21.05
N VAL A 248 -3.27 -6.08 19.96
CA VAL A 248 -3.60 -6.94 18.80
C VAL A 248 -3.55 -8.39 19.25
N VAL A 249 -4.72 -8.97 19.55
CA VAL A 249 -4.85 -10.35 20.03
C VAL A 249 -5.17 -11.26 18.82
N GLU A 250 -4.45 -12.36 18.71
CA GLU A 250 -4.66 -13.36 17.65
C GLU A 250 -5.87 -14.26 17.99
N TYR A 251 -6.98 -14.09 17.26
CA TYR A 251 -8.18 -14.93 17.38
C TYR A 251 -8.54 -15.69 16.11
N ALA A 252 -7.63 -15.80 15.14
CA ALA A 252 -7.87 -16.60 13.95
C ALA A 252 -8.13 -18.07 14.34
N THR A 253 -9.01 -18.74 13.63
CA THR A 253 -9.20 -20.18 13.85
C THR A 253 -7.93 -20.93 13.49
N GLU A 254 -7.72 -22.10 14.10
CA GLU A 254 -6.57 -22.94 13.77
C GLU A 254 -6.52 -23.31 12.28
N ALA A 255 -7.69 -23.48 11.65
CA ALA A 255 -7.78 -23.74 10.21
C ALA A 255 -7.33 -22.54 9.37
N ASP A 256 -7.68 -21.31 9.75
CA ASP A 256 -7.25 -20.08 9.05
C ASP A 256 -5.74 -19.90 9.19
N ILE A 257 -5.19 -20.10 10.39
CA ILE A 257 -3.76 -20.02 10.64
C ILE A 257 -3.00 -21.08 9.83
N GLN A 258 -3.50 -22.31 9.76
CA GLN A 258 -2.88 -23.38 9.01
C GLN A 258 -2.90 -23.08 7.50
N GLU A 259 -4.00 -22.59 6.95
CA GLU A 259 -4.08 -22.24 5.52
C GLU A 259 -3.16 -21.06 5.18
N LEU A 260 -3.17 -19.99 5.98
CA LEU A 260 -2.28 -18.86 5.81
C LEU A 260 -0.81 -19.28 5.89
N SER A 261 -0.47 -20.13 6.87
CA SER A 261 0.88 -20.67 7.04
C SER A 261 1.31 -21.53 5.84
N ARG A 262 0.42 -22.34 5.30
CA ARG A 262 0.67 -23.16 4.12
C ARG A 262 0.96 -22.31 2.89
N VAL A 263 0.17 -21.26 2.67
CA VAL A 263 0.36 -20.32 1.55
C VAL A 263 1.64 -19.51 1.72
N ALA A 264 1.92 -19.03 2.92
CA ALA A 264 3.15 -18.28 3.22
C ALA A 264 4.40 -19.13 2.92
N LYS A 265 4.43 -20.40 3.37
CA LYS A 265 5.52 -21.33 3.07
C LYS A 265 5.71 -21.56 1.57
N ARG A 266 4.62 -21.74 0.82
CA ARG A 266 4.67 -21.91 -0.63
C ARG A 266 5.23 -20.66 -1.32
N ASN A 267 4.77 -19.48 -0.95
CA ASN A 267 5.25 -18.21 -1.49
C ASN A 267 6.74 -17.99 -1.19
N ALA A 268 7.18 -18.27 0.03
CA ALA A 268 8.59 -18.20 0.40
C ALA A 268 9.45 -19.15 -0.42
N GLN A 269 8.99 -20.39 -0.64
CA GLN A 269 9.70 -21.37 -1.48
C GLN A 269 9.80 -20.93 -2.94
N GLN A 270 8.74 -20.31 -3.50
CA GLN A 270 8.76 -19.76 -4.85
C GLN A 270 9.77 -18.61 -4.97
N THR A 271 9.80 -17.72 -3.98
CA THR A 271 10.77 -16.62 -3.94
C THR A 271 12.21 -17.14 -3.92
N ILE A 272 12.51 -18.16 -3.10
CA ILE A 272 13.84 -18.78 -3.03
C ILE A 272 14.21 -19.43 -4.36
N LYS A 273 13.28 -20.16 -5.00
CA LYS A 273 13.52 -20.79 -6.31
C LYS A 273 13.78 -19.74 -7.39
N ALA A 274 13.02 -18.65 -7.40
CA ALA A 274 13.21 -17.56 -8.35
C ALA A 274 14.56 -16.85 -8.16
N ALA A 275 14.98 -16.62 -6.92
CA ALA A 275 16.29 -16.07 -6.60
C ALA A 275 17.44 -17.00 -7.07
N ALA A 276 17.31 -18.31 -6.82
CA ALA A 276 18.29 -19.30 -7.28
C ALA A 276 18.39 -19.38 -8.81
N ALA A 277 17.24 -19.33 -9.50
CA ALA A 277 17.21 -19.31 -10.97
C ALA A 277 17.90 -18.06 -11.55
N ARG A 278 17.71 -16.88 -10.94
CA ARG A 278 18.43 -15.65 -11.33
C ARG A 278 19.93 -15.77 -11.15
N ALA A 279 20.36 -16.31 -10.02
CA ALA A 279 21.80 -16.50 -9.76
C ALA A 279 22.44 -17.45 -10.80
N ALA A 280 21.70 -18.51 -11.20
CA ALA A 280 22.16 -19.42 -12.25
C ALA A 280 22.24 -18.77 -13.64
N LEU A 281 21.29 -17.91 -14.00
CA LEU A 281 21.30 -17.17 -15.27
C LEU A 281 22.35 -16.05 -15.30
N GLY A 282 22.57 -15.37 -14.20
CA GLY A 282 23.61 -14.34 -14.07
C GLY A 282 25.04 -14.89 -14.17
N GLY A 283 25.24 -16.16 -13.80
CA GLY A 283 26.52 -16.87 -13.95
C GLY A 283 26.88 -17.26 -15.39
N ILE A 284 25.90 -17.29 -16.30
CA ILE A 284 26.11 -17.68 -17.71
C ILE A 284 26.53 -16.48 -18.58
N CYS A 285 26.25 -15.25 -18.17
CA CYS A 285 26.57 -14.04 -18.93
C CYS A 285 27.99 -13.48 -18.68
N GLY A 286 28.77 -14.09 -17.78
CA GLY A 286 30.09 -13.61 -17.36
C GLY A 286 31.31 -14.29 -18.02
N SER A 287 31.14 -15.20 -18.99
CA SER A 287 32.27 -15.99 -19.52
C SER A 287 32.44 -15.97 -21.06
N ASN A 288 32.22 -14.81 -21.69
CA ASN A 288 32.55 -14.66 -23.13
C ASN A 288 33.32 -13.36 -23.39
N GLU A 289 34.41 -13.13 -22.66
CA GLU A 289 35.52 -12.30 -23.16
C GLU A 289 36.55 -13.22 -23.77
N GLY A 290 36.40 -13.50 -25.07
CA GLY A 290 37.42 -14.12 -25.88
C GLY A 290 38.58 -13.14 -26.11
N PRO A 291 39.83 -13.62 -26.23
CA PRO A 291 40.99 -12.76 -26.42
C PRO A 291 40.94 -12.03 -27.76
N HIS A 292 41.12 -10.71 -27.76
CA HIS A 292 41.38 -9.94 -28.96
C HIS A 292 42.69 -10.40 -29.57
N PRO A 293 42.75 -10.69 -30.88
CA PRO A 293 44.03 -10.89 -31.56
C PRO A 293 44.75 -9.55 -31.76
N ALA A 294 46.06 -9.61 -31.62
CA ALA A 294 47.02 -8.52 -31.81
C ALA A 294 47.08 -8.01 -33.26
#